data_6ad0e83190f5694fe88729148188c9a7
#
_entry.id   6ad0e83190f5694fe88729148188c9a7
#
_cell.length_a   1.000
_cell.length_b   1.000
_cell.length_c   1.000
_cell.angle_alpha   90.00
_cell.angle_beta   90.00
_cell.angle_gamma   90.00
#
_symmetry.space_group_name_H-M   'P 1'
#
loop_
_entity.id
_entity.type
_entity.pdbx_description
1 polymer ?
#
loop_
_entity_poly.entity_id
_entity_poly.type
_entity_poly.pdbx_seq_one_letter_code
_entity_poly.pdbx_strand_id
1 'polypeptide(L)'
;AREYFAAKKTRQSDTAEIRSIKGIIRQCEAKATCRYVGVGDERAHFQNLPFYETGTIEKKPMGEEDVQITMKLLRELKPQQVYCAGDLADPHGTHKVCLEIVFESLKRIKAAGDEWVKDCWVWLYKGAWQEWDITEIEMAIPMSPEQVLKKRFGIFIHQSQKDSVPFQGTDSREFWQRAEERNANTADLYAQLGLIKYAAMEAFVRWHY
;
A
#
# COMPACT_ATOMS: atom_id res chain seq x y z
N ALA A 1 -7.22 -20.39 21.06
CA ALA A 1 -6.44 -19.19 20.74
C ALA A 1 -5.64 -18.66 21.94
N ARG A 2 -6.26 -18.41 23.12
CA ARG A 2 -5.54 -17.85 24.29
C ARG A 2 -4.33 -18.69 24.70
N GLU A 3 -4.48 -20.00 24.83
CA GLU A 3 -3.41 -20.94 25.19
C GLU A 3 -2.28 -20.93 24.15
N TYR A 4 -2.63 -20.88 22.85
CA TYR A 4 -1.66 -20.78 21.77
C TYR A 4 -0.79 -19.52 21.90
N PHE A 5 -1.41 -18.35 22.08
CA PHE A 5 -0.67 -17.10 22.19
C PHE A 5 0.17 -17.00 23.47
N ALA A 6 -0.30 -17.62 24.58
CA ALA A 6 0.48 -17.70 25.82
C ALA A 6 1.72 -18.59 25.69
N ALA A 7 1.66 -19.62 24.85
CA ALA A 7 2.76 -20.57 24.63
C ALA A 7 3.67 -20.18 23.44
N LYS A 8 3.30 -19.19 22.63
CA LYS A 8 4.03 -18.82 21.41
C LYS A 8 5.38 -18.19 21.73
N LYS A 9 6.43 -18.76 21.12
CA LYS A 9 7.80 -18.23 21.22
C LYS A 9 8.02 -17.06 20.25
N THR A 10 8.93 -16.17 20.60
CA THR A 10 9.38 -15.08 19.70
C THR A 10 9.87 -15.67 18.37
N ARG A 11 9.45 -15.09 17.25
CA ARG A 11 9.75 -15.52 15.87
C ARG A 11 9.17 -16.89 15.47
N GLN A 12 8.33 -17.49 16.28
CA GLN A 12 7.59 -18.71 15.88
C GLN A 12 6.51 -18.34 14.86
N SER A 13 6.47 -19.04 13.73
CA SER A 13 5.41 -18.92 12.73
C SER A 13 4.06 -19.34 13.28
N ASP A 14 3.00 -18.67 12.87
CA ASP A 14 1.63 -19.04 13.23
C ASP A 14 1.24 -20.38 12.57
N THR A 15 0.33 -21.12 13.20
CA THR A 15 -0.30 -22.27 12.54
C THR A 15 -1.16 -21.82 11.37
N ALA A 16 -1.51 -22.74 10.48
CA ALA A 16 -2.36 -22.44 9.31
C ALA A 16 -3.70 -21.82 9.72
N GLU A 17 -4.32 -22.35 10.78
CA GLU A 17 -5.59 -21.84 11.30
C GLU A 17 -5.47 -20.40 11.84
N ILE A 18 -4.39 -20.11 12.58
CA ILE A 18 -4.15 -18.76 13.12
C ILE A 18 -3.87 -17.78 11.98
N ARG A 19 -3.11 -18.20 10.96
CA ARG A 19 -2.88 -17.36 9.77
C ARG A 19 -4.19 -17.07 9.03
N SER A 20 -5.03 -18.08 8.86
CA SER A 20 -6.36 -17.93 8.24
C SER A 20 -7.23 -16.91 9.00
N ILE A 21 -7.31 -17.05 10.33
CA ILE A 21 -8.07 -16.10 11.16
C ILE A 21 -7.52 -14.67 11.02
N LYS A 22 -6.20 -14.49 11.11
CA LYS A 22 -5.58 -13.18 10.93
C LYS A 22 -5.81 -12.60 9.53
N GLY A 23 -5.78 -13.45 8.50
CA GLY A 23 -6.09 -13.09 7.13
C GLY A 23 -7.52 -12.57 6.98
N ILE A 24 -8.49 -13.31 7.53
CA ILE A 24 -9.91 -12.91 7.53
C ILE A 24 -10.11 -11.56 8.23
N ILE A 25 -9.52 -11.37 9.42
CA ILE A 25 -9.62 -10.10 10.15
C ILE A 25 -9.11 -8.94 9.27
N ARG A 26 -7.91 -9.07 8.70
CA ARG A 26 -7.31 -8.03 7.84
C ARG A 26 -8.12 -7.76 6.58
N GLN A 27 -8.67 -8.79 5.96
CA GLN A 27 -9.55 -8.61 4.80
C GLN A 27 -10.86 -7.89 5.17
N CYS A 28 -11.44 -8.21 6.34
CA CYS A 28 -12.62 -7.50 6.84
C CYS A 28 -12.32 -6.02 7.12
N GLU A 29 -11.19 -5.72 7.74
CA GLU A 29 -10.75 -4.34 7.97
C GLU A 29 -10.52 -3.58 6.66
N ALA A 30 -9.85 -4.20 5.68
CA ALA A 30 -9.63 -3.61 4.36
C ALA A 30 -10.95 -3.33 3.62
N LYS A 31 -11.89 -4.27 3.62
CA LYS A 31 -13.24 -4.05 3.07
C LYS A 31 -14.00 -2.94 3.79
N ALA A 32 -13.90 -2.89 5.12
CA ALA A 32 -14.53 -1.82 5.89
C ALA A 32 -13.94 -0.44 5.54
N THR A 33 -12.63 -0.36 5.33
CA THR A 33 -11.97 0.87 4.85
C THR A 33 -12.43 1.22 3.44
N CYS A 34 -12.52 0.26 2.52
CA CYS A 34 -13.04 0.48 1.18
C CYS A 34 -14.46 1.07 1.24
N ARG A 35 -15.38 0.48 2.01
CA ARG A 35 -16.73 1.02 2.18
C ARG A 35 -16.74 2.43 2.77
N TYR A 36 -15.88 2.69 3.76
CA TYR A 36 -15.77 4.00 4.37
C TYR A 36 -15.39 5.11 3.39
N VAL A 37 -14.55 4.79 2.40
CA VAL A 37 -14.18 5.74 1.33
C VAL A 37 -15.07 5.68 0.09
N GLY A 38 -16.13 4.86 0.10
CA GLY A 38 -17.12 4.77 -0.98
C GLY A 38 -16.83 3.71 -2.04
N VAL A 39 -15.94 2.75 -1.75
CA VAL A 39 -15.63 1.61 -2.64
C VAL A 39 -16.40 0.38 -2.14
N GLY A 40 -17.21 -0.23 -3.00
CA GLY A 40 -17.98 -1.43 -2.68
C GLY A 40 -17.11 -2.67 -2.54
N ASP A 41 -17.63 -3.66 -1.79
CA ASP A 41 -16.90 -4.92 -1.51
C ASP A 41 -16.53 -5.70 -2.77
N GLU A 42 -17.32 -5.61 -3.82
CA GLU A 42 -17.11 -6.24 -5.14
C GLU A 42 -15.86 -5.71 -5.88
N ARG A 43 -15.35 -4.56 -5.43
CA ARG A 43 -14.13 -3.93 -5.98
C ARG A 43 -12.90 -4.15 -5.11
N ALA A 44 -13.03 -4.86 -3.99
CA ALA A 44 -11.93 -5.19 -3.10
C ALA A 44 -11.39 -6.60 -3.45
N HIS A 45 -10.31 -6.66 -4.22
CA HIS A 45 -9.70 -7.90 -4.68
C HIS A 45 -8.52 -8.30 -3.80
N PHE A 46 -8.50 -9.57 -3.35
CA PHE A 46 -7.40 -10.14 -2.57
C PHE A 46 -6.73 -11.23 -3.40
N GLN A 47 -5.53 -10.96 -3.88
CA GLN A 47 -4.84 -11.83 -4.83
C GLN A 47 -4.21 -13.06 -4.18
N ASN A 48 -3.98 -13.05 -2.85
CA ASN A 48 -3.34 -14.15 -2.09
C ASN A 48 -2.07 -14.68 -2.75
N LEU A 49 -1.17 -13.76 -3.10
CA LEU A 49 0.03 -14.06 -3.91
C LEU A 49 0.94 -15.09 -3.22
N PRO A 50 1.41 -16.13 -3.94
CA PRO A 50 2.22 -17.20 -3.39
C PRO A 50 3.52 -16.76 -2.71
N PHE A 51 4.15 -15.67 -3.18
CA PHE A 51 5.35 -15.15 -2.55
C PHE A 51 5.12 -14.76 -1.09
N TYR A 52 3.91 -14.27 -0.77
CA TYR A 52 3.54 -13.82 0.57
C TYR A 52 3.01 -14.96 1.44
N GLU A 53 2.28 -15.91 0.85
CA GLU A 53 1.59 -17.02 1.52
C GLU A 53 2.54 -18.17 1.93
N THR A 54 3.77 -17.82 2.36
CA THR A 54 4.79 -18.81 2.73
C THR A 54 4.58 -19.43 4.11
N GLY A 55 3.81 -18.78 4.98
CA GLY A 55 3.69 -19.14 6.39
C GLY A 55 4.94 -18.83 7.23
N THR A 56 5.99 -18.30 6.64
CA THR A 56 7.23 -17.90 7.31
C THR A 56 7.32 -16.37 7.45
N ILE A 57 8.25 -15.89 8.28
CA ILE A 57 8.53 -14.46 8.43
C ILE A 57 9.19 -13.94 7.14
N GLU A 58 10.16 -14.69 6.61
CA GLU A 58 10.79 -14.38 5.34
C GLU A 58 9.83 -14.71 4.19
N LYS A 59 9.70 -13.77 3.28
CA LYS A 59 8.91 -13.93 2.07
C LYS A 59 9.76 -14.47 0.94
N LYS A 60 9.13 -15.15 0.00
CA LYS A 60 9.81 -15.58 -1.22
C LYS A 60 10.03 -14.37 -2.14
N PRO A 61 11.01 -14.42 -3.04
CA PRO A 61 11.06 -13.49 -4.15
C PRO A 61 9.84 -13.67 -5.05
N MET A 62 9.55 -12.67 -5.89
CA MET A 62 8.53 -12.76 -6.93
C MET A 62 8.70 -14.04 -7.77
N GLY A 63 7.60 -14.79 -7.96
CA GLY A 63 7.53 -15.97 -8.80
C GLY A 63 6.63 -15.77 -10.02
N GLU A 64 6.70 -16.71 -10.97
CA GLU A 64 5.88 -16.68 -12.20
C GLU A 64 4.38 -16.68 -11.89
N GLU A 65 3.95 -17.46 -10.91
CA GLU A 65 2.54 -17.54 -10.52
C GLU A 65 2.02 -16.20 -9.99
N ASP A 66 2.82 -15.47 -9.22
CA ASP A 66 2.46 -14.13 -8.72
C ASP A 66 2.18 -13.17 -9.89
N VAL A 67 3.05 -13.20 -10.90
CA VAL A 67 2.92 -12.37 -12.11
C VAL A 67 1.67 -12.75 -12.89
N GLN A 68 1.40 -14.04 -13.09
CA GLN A 68 0.23 -14.52 -13.85
C GLN A 68 -1.09 -14.15 -13.16
N ILE A 69 -1.18 -14.28 -11.83
CA ILE A 69 -2.34 -13.86 -11.06
C ILE A 69 -2.61 -12.36 -11.27
N THR A 70 -1.56 -11.54 -11.17
CA THR A 70 -1.67 -10.08 -11.31
C THR A 70 -1.99 -9.67 -12.75
N MET A 71 -1.38 -10.31 -13.75
CA MET A 71 -1.71 -10.08 -15.18
C MET A 71 -3.16 -10.39 -15.48
N LYS A 72 -3.69 -11.49 -14.94
CA LYS A 72 -5.11 -11.88 -15.13
C LYS A 72 -6.02 -10.77 -14.59
N LEU A 73 -5.79 -10.28 -13.38
CA LEU A 73 -6.60 -9.21 -12.79
C LEU A 73 -6.48 -7.90 -13.58
N LEU A 74 -5.29 -7.51 -14.00
CA LEU A 74 -5.07 -6.31 -14.79
C LEU A 74 -5.77 -6.38 -16.15
N ARG A 75 -5.75 -7.53 -16.83
CA ARG A 75 -6.45 -7.75 -18.10
C ARG A 75 -7.98 -7.75 -17.96
N GLU A 76 -8.47 -8.23 -16.82
CA GLU A 76 -9.89 -8.19 -16.49
C GLU A 76 -10.37 -6.76 -16.24
N LEU A 77 -9.63 -5.99 -15.45
CA LEU A 77 -9.99 -4.63 -15.06
C LEU A 77 -9.67 -3.57 -16.12
N LYS A 78 -8.61 -3.76 -16.89
CA LYS A 78 -8.07 -2.80 -17.88
C LYS A 78 -8.03 -1.37 -17.34
N PRO A 79 -7.32 -1.12 -16.23
CA PRO A 79 -7.36 0.17 -15.57
C PRO A 79 -6.69 1.26 -16.41
N GLN A 80 -7.23 2.47 -16.37
CA GLN A 80 -6.57 3.65 -16.93
C GLN A 80 -5.50 4.21 -16.00
N GLN A 81 -5.61 3.96 -14.72
CA GLN A 81 -4.64 4.38 -13.71
C GLN A 81 -4.41 3.28 -12.67
N VAL A 82 -3.15 3.08 -12.33
CA VAL A 82 -2.72 2.15 -11.28
C VAL A 82 -1.93 2.94 -10.25
N TYR A 83 -2.31 2.85 -8.99
CA TYR A 83 -1.61 3.49 -7.88
C TYR A 83 -0.91 2.44 -7.05
N CYS A 84 0.42 2.53 -6.94
CA CYS A 84 1.24 1.55 -6.24
C CYS A 84 2.06 2.21 -5.12
N ALA A 85 2.31 1.45 -4.06
CA ALA A 85 3.27 1.87 -3.06
C ALA A 85 4.68 1.86 -3.66
N GLY A 86 5.27 3.06 -3.80
CA GLY A 86 6.63 3.28 -4.30
C GLY A 86 7.66 3.41 -3.18
N ASP A 87 7.30 3.07 -1.95
CA ASP A 87 8.20 3.09 -0.81
C ASP A 87 9.05 1.82 -0.80
N LEU A 88 10.28 1.95 -1.31
CA LEU A 88 11.26 0.84 -1.37
C LEU A 88 12.06 0.70 -0.06
N ALA A 89 11.87 1.61 0.88
CA ALA A 89 12.47 1.56 2.22
C ALA A 89 11.68 0.68 3.19
N ASP A 90 10.67 -0.05 2.72
CA ASP A 90 9.91 -1.01 3.50
C ASP A 90 10.84 -2.07 4.12
N PRO A 91 10.97 -2.11 5.46
CA PRO A 91 11.89 -3.02 6.13
C PRO A 91 11.60 -4.51 5.88
N HIS A 92 10.37 -4.82 5.49
CA HIS A 92 9.94 -6.19 5.17
C HIS A 92 10.16 -6.58 3.72
N GLY A 93 10.42 -5.62 2.83
CA GLY A 93 10.54 -5.83 1.41
C GLY A 93 9.23 -6.26 0.71
N THR A 94 8.11 -6.37 1.43
CA THR A 94 6.83 -6.83 0.86
C THR A 94 6.28 -5.86 -0.17
N HIS A 95 6.31 -4.56 0.12
CA HIS A 95 5.84 -3.52 -0.82
C HIS A 95 6.69 -3.51 -2.08
N LYS A 96 8.01 -3.68 -1.93
CA LYS A 96 8.94 -3.77 -3.06
C LYS A 96 8.58 -4.95 -3.97
N VAL A 97 8.40 -6.15 -3.42
CA VAL A 97 8.02 -7.33 -4.22
C VAL A 97 6.66 -7.14 -4.90
N CYS A 98 5.66 -6.58 -4.20
CA CYS A 98 4.37 -6.25 -4.82
C CYS A 98 4.53 -5.28 -6.00
N LEU A 99 5.36 -4.24 -5.86
CA LEU A 99 5.63 -3.28 -6.92
C LEU A 99 6.33 -3.95 -8.11
N GLU A 100 7.32 -4.80 -7.87
CA GLU A 100 8.03 -5.56 -8.90
C GLU A 100 7.08 -6.47 -9.68
N ILE A 101 6.13 -7.13 -9.01
CA ILE A 101 5.09 -7.95 -9.66
C ILE A 101 4.21 -7.11 -10.57
N VAL A 102 3.76 -5.93 -10.12
CA VAL A 102 2.94 -5.03 -10.95
C VAL A 102 3.73 -4.56 -12.17
N PHE A 103 4.98 -4.15 -11.99
CA PHE A 103 5.84 -3.69 -13.08
C PHE A 103 6.08 -4.79 -14.12
N GLU A 104 6.44 -5.99 -13.68
CA GLU A 104 6.67 -7.12 -14.56
C GLU A 104 5.38 -7.50 -15.30
N SER A 105 4.24 -7.50 -14.61
CA SER A 105 2.94 -7.79 -15.21
C SER A 105 2.60 -6.79 -16.31
N LEU A 106 2.73 -5.49 -16.08
CA LEU A 106 2.43 -4.46 -17.06
C LEU A 106 3.40 -4.51 -18.27
N LYS A 107 4.70 -4.75 -18.02
CA LYS A 107 5.68 -4.94 -19.10
C LYS A 107 5.30 -6.12 -20.01
N ARG A 108 4.92 -7.26 -19.43
CA ARG A 108 4.50 -8.44 -20.20
C ARG A 108 3.19 -8.21 -20.95
N ILE A 109 2.22 -7.55 -20.35
CA ILE A 109 0.96 -7.19 -21.02
C ILE A 109 1.25 -6.27 -22.22
N LYS A 110 2.11 -5.28 -22.05
CA LYS A 110 2.55 -4.39 -23.14
C LYS A 110 3.26 -5.16 -24.26
N ALA A 111 4.18 -6.04 -23.90
CA ALA A 111 4.90 -6.89 -24.85
C ALA A 111 3.99 -7.86 -25.62
N ALA A 112 2.89 -8.28 -25.01
CA ALA A 112 1.88 -9.12 -25.63
C ALA A 112 0.95 -8.34 -26.60
N GLY A 113 1.07 -7.01 -26.66
CA GLY A 113 0.30 -6.18 -27.59
C GLY A 113 -1.11 -5.81 -27.10
N ASP A 114 -1.37 -5.92 -25.81
CA ASP A 114 -2.65 -5.47 -25.22
C ASP A 114 -2.79 -3.95 -25.38
N GLU A 115 -3.73 -3.48 -26.19
CA GLU A 115 -3.87 -2.05 -26.56
C GLU A 115 -4.17 -1.13 -25.39
N TRP A 116 -5.00 -1.58 -24.43
CA TRP A 116 -5.44 -0.77 -23.29
C TRP A 116 -4.27 -0.27 -22.41
N VAL A 117 -3.16 -1.02 -22.35
CA VAL A 117 -2.02 -0.67 -21.51
C VAL A 117 -1.27 0.58 -21.98
N LYS A 118 -1.46 0.98 -23.24
CA LYS A 118 -0.86 2.20 -23.82
C LYS A 118 -1.37 3.47 -23.12
N ASP A 119 -2.61 3.44 -22.65
CA ASP A 119 -3.28 4.54 -21.97
C ASP A 119 -3.32 4.36 -20.44
N CYS A 120 -2.64 3.33 -19.92
CA CYS A 120 -2.58 3.04 -18.50
C CYS A 120 -1.41 3.82 -17.85
N TRP A 121 -1.71 4.66 -16.89
CA TRP A 121 -0.72 5.43 -16.13
C TRP A 121 -0.47 4.78 -14.78
N VAL A 122 0.81 4.70 -14.40
CA VAL A 122 1.20 4.13 -13.09
C VAL A 122 1.77 5.22 -12.22
N TRP A 123 1.14 5.43 -11.07
CA TRP A 123 1.49 6.42 -10.08
C TRP A 123 2.03 5.74 -8.83
N LEU A 124 3.18 6.19 -8.37
CA LEU A 124 3.85 5.71 -7.18
C LEU A 124 3.64 6.70 -6.05
N TYR A 125 3.09 6.23 -4.94
CA TYR A 125 2.97 7.01 -3.70
C TYR A 125 3.95 6.50 -2.65
N LYS A 126 4.31 7.35 -1.71
CA LYS A 126 5.09 6.97 -0.52
C LYS A 126 4.16 6.57 0.64
N GLY A 127 4.66 5.67 1.49
CA GLY A 127 4.01 5.32 2.75
C GLY A 127 4.24 6.35 3.86
N ALA A 128 4.36 5.88 5.10
CA ALA A 128 4.58 6.74 6.25
C ALA A 128 6.08 6.96 6.58
N TRP A 129 7.00 6.44 5.77
CA TRP A 129 8.42 6.41 6.09
C TRP A 129 9.22 7.53 5.44
N GLN A 130 8.90 7.86 4.21
CA GLN A 130 9.63 8.82 3.39
C GLN A 130 8.66 9.61 2.52
N GLU A 131 9.13 10.71 1.93
CA GLU A 131 8.46 11.43 0.86
C GLU A 131 9.37 11.49 -0.37
N TRP A 132 8.80 11.81 -1.54
CA TRP A 132 9.51 12.12 -2.74
C TRP A 132 10.27 13.44 -2.58
N ASP A 133 11.43 13.57 -3.24
CA ASP A 133 12.02 14.87 -3.42
C ASP A 133 11.04 15.76 -4.20
N ILE A 134 10.92 17.03 -3.80
CA ILE A 134 9.97 17.95 -4.42
C ILE A 134 10.21 18.13 -5.92
N THR A 135 11.44 17.91 -6.38
CA THR A 135 11.82 17.97 -7.80
C THR A 135 11.40 16.73 -8.59
N GLU A 136 11.07 15.65 -7.94
CA GLU A 136 10.60 14.40 -8.55
C GLU A 136 9.06 14.33 -8.65
N ILE A 137 8.35 15.13 -7.85
CA ILE A 137 6.88 15.05 -7.77
C ILE A 137 6.26 15.53 -9.07
N GLU A 138 5.51 14.63 -9.73
CA GLU A 138 4.80 14.92 -10.98
C GLU A 138 3.31 15.20 -10.77
N MET A 139 2.75 14.73 -9.67
CA MET A 139 1.37 15.01 -9.29
C MET A 139 1.29 15.23 -7.78
N ALA A 140 0.68 16.34 -7.36
CA ALA A 140 0.42 16.64 -5.96
C ALA A 140 -1.08 16.92 -5.78
N ILE A 141 -1.74 16.17 -4.92
CA ILE A 141 -3.17 16.29 -4.66
C ILE A 141 -3.38 17.00 -3.32
N PRO A 142 -3.92 18.25 -3.31
CA PRO A 142 -4.19 18.96 -2.10
C PRO A 142 -5.36 18.34 -1.33
N MET A 143 -5.29 18.39 0.00
CA MET A 143 -6.31 17.89 0.90
C MET A 143 -6.80 18.96 1.85
N SER A 144 -8.13 19.01 2.05
CA SER A 144 -8.75 19.82 3.11
C SER A 144 -8.55 19.18 4.49
N PRO A 145 -8.77 19.91 5.59
CA PRO A 145 -8.73 19.32 6.93
C PRO A 145 -9.68 18.12 7.09
N GLU A 146 -10.87 18.17 6.48
CA GLU A 146 -11.85 17.09 6.52
C GLU A 146 -11.33 15.82 5.79
N GLN A 147 -10.63 16.01 4.68
CA GLN A 147 -10.03 14.90 3.93
C GLN A 147 -8.87 14.27 4.69
N VAL A 148 -8.05 15.06 5.39
CA VAL A 148 -7.00 14.56 6.29
C VAL A 148 -7.62 13.73 7.41
N LEU A 149 -8.69 14.24 8.04
CA LEU A 149 -9.42 13.53 9.08
C LEU A 149 -10.04 12.23 8.55
N LYS A 150 -10.64 12.27 7.35
CA LYS A 150 -11.17 11.07 6.69
C LYS A 150 -10.09 10.02 6.46
N LYS A 151 -8.89 10.41 6.00
CA LYS A 151 -7.73 9.53 5.85
C LYS A 151 -7.34 8.89 7.19
N ARG A 152 -7.27 9.67 8.28
CA ARG A 152 -6.97 9.18 9.64
C ARG A 152 -7.96 8.11 10.08
N PHE A 153 -9.24 8.36 9.93
CA PHE A 153 -10.27 7.37 10.29
C PHE A 153 -10.19 6.10 9.43
N GLY A 154 -9.83 6.23 8.15
CA GLY A 154 -9.53 5.09 7.31
C GLY A 154 -8.41 4.21 7.89
N ILE A 155 -7.33 4.82 8.39
CA ILE A 155 -6.25 4.10 9.07
C ILE A 155 -6.76 3.43 10.36
N PHE A 156 -7.61 4.11 11.14
CA PHE A 156 -8.14 3.58 12.40
C PHE A 156 -9.06 2.37 12.21
N ILE A 157 -9.66 2.17 11.06
CA ILE A 157 -10.45 0.97 10.76
C ILE A 157 -9.57 -0.29 10.77
N HIS A 158 -8.26 -0.16 10.48
CA HIS A 158 -7.30 -1.27 10.58
C HIS A 158 -6.88 -1.53 12.04
N GLN A 159 -7.85 -1.85 12.90
CA GLN A 159 -7.69 -2.01 14.34
C GLN A 159 -6.61 -3.01 14.74
N SER A 160 -6.44 -4.09 13.97
CA SER A 160 -5.43 -5.11 14.24
C SER A 160 -3.99 -4.65 14.00
N GLN A 161 -3.80 -3.48 13.38
CA GLN A 161 -2.49 -3.01 12.94
C GLN A 161 -2.18 -1.55 13.32
N LYS A 162 -3.19 -0.76 13.71
CA LYS A 162 -3.05 0.70 13.89
C LYS A 162 -2.05 1.12 14.96
N ASP A 163 -1.95 0.34 16.05
CA ASP A 163 -1.19 0.71 17.25
C ASP A 163 0.22 0.10 17.28
N SER A 164 0.57 -0.75 16.32
CA SER A 164 1.88 -1.38 16.27
C SER A 164 2.57 -1.11 14.94
N VAL A 165 3.58 -0.27 14.97
CA VAL A 165 4.47 -0.08 13.82
C VAL A 165 5.73 -0.90 14.07
N PRO A 166 5.90 -2.06 13.43
CA PRO A 166 7.15 -2.79 13.52
C PRO A 166 8.28 -1.91 12.99
N PHE A 167 9.43 -1.93 13.68
CA PHE A 167 10.64 -1.17 13.30
C PHE A 167 10.56 0.36 13.47
N GLN A 168 9.84 0.80 14.49
CA GLN A 168 9.78 2.23 14.85
C GLN A 168 11.17 2.88 15.13
N GLY A 169 12.16 2.09 15.47
CA GLY A 169 13.42 2.63 15.98
C GLY A 169 13.18 3.48 17.22
N THR A 170 13.71 4.71 17.25
CA THR A 170 13.49 5.69 18.33
C THR A 170 12.26 6.57 18.12
N ASP A 171 11.55 6.44 17.01
CA ASP A 171 10.37 7.26 16.69
C ASP A 171 9.13 6.68 17.36
N SER A 172 8.57 7.37 18.33
CA SER A 172 7.40 6.94 19.12
C SER A 172 6.05 7.26 18.46
N ARG A 173 6.06 7.95 17.30
CA ARG A 173 4.82 8.32 16.62
C ARG A 173 4.10 7.09 16.07
N GLU A 174 2.78 7.09 16.13
CA GLU A 174 1.95 6.11 15.45
C GLU A 174 1.99 6.27 13.93
N PHE A 175 1.60 5.24 13.20
CA PHE A 175 1.62 5.23 11.73
C PHE A 175 0.84 6.41 11.12
N TRP A 176 -0.36 6.70 11.64
CA TRP A 176 -1.19 7.79 11.15
C TRP A 176 -0.54 9.18 11.35
N GLN A 177 0.15 9.39 12.48
CA GLN A 177 0.84 10.65 12.76
C GLN A 177 1.96 10.90 11.74
N ARG A 178 2.74 9.86 11.42
CA ARG A 178 3.78 9.95 10.40
C ARG A 178 3.21 10.25 9.02
N ALA A 179 2.12 9.56 8.64
CA ALA A 179 1.48 9.75 7.35
C ALA A 179 0.91 11.18 7.19
N GLU A 180 0.30 11.72 8.25
CA GLU A 180 -0.22 13.10 8.24
C GLU A 180 0.88 14.13 8.19
N GLU A 181 1.92 13.98 9.03
CA GLU A 181 3.05 14.90 9.03
C GLU A 181 3.77 14.92 7.68
N ARG A 182 3.97 13.77 7.06
CA ARG A 182 4.52 13.69 5.71
C ARG A 182 3.69 14.52 4.73
N ASN A 183 2.39 14.34 4.71
CA ASN A 183 1.51 15.09 3.82
C ASN A 183 1.45 16.59 4.15
N ALA A 184 1.51 16.97 5.43
CA ALA A 184 1.56 18.37 5.85
C ALA A 184 2.88 19.03 5.41
N ASN A 185 4.02 18.34 5.59
CA ASN A 185 5.32 18.83 5.17
C ASN A 185 5.38 19.04 3.66
N THR A 186 4.78 18.16 2.85
CA THR A 186 4.67 18.34 1.40
C THR A 186 3.89 19.62 1.08
N ALA A 187 2.77 19.86 1.74
CA ALA A 187 1.98 21.09 1.54
C ALA A 187 2.76 22.35 1.96
N ASP A 188 3.54 22.27 3.04
CA ASP A 188 4.38 23.40 3.51
C ASP A 188 5.51 23.71 2.51
N LEU A 189 6.14 22.71 1.92
CA LEU A 189 7.15 22.90 0.87
C LEU A 189 6.57 23.62 -0.35
N TYR A 190 5.40 23.18 -0.82
CA TYR A 190 4.70 23.85 -1.93
C TYR A 190 4.28 25.28 -1.58
N ALA A 191 3.86 25.55 -0.35
CA ALA A 191 3.56 26.89 0.11
C ALA A 191 4.81 27.81 0.10
N GLN A 192 5.97 27.29 0.47
CA GLN A 192 7.25 28.02 0.37
C GLN A 192 7.63 28.37 -1.07
N LEU A 193 7.17 27.58 -2.05
CA LEU A 193 7.33 27.85 -3.48
C LEU A 193 6.27 28.84 -4.03
N GLY A 194 5.41 29.39 -3.18
CA GLY A 194 4.44 30.41 -3.55
C GLY A 194 3.03 29.89 -3.85
N LEU A 195 2.75 28.61 -3.64
CA LEU A 195 1.39 28.09 -3.75
C LEU A 195 0.56 28.43 -2.51
N ILE A 196 -0.76 28.36 -2.65
CA ILE A 196 -1.67 28.48 -1.51
C ILE A 196 -1.38 27.33 -0.52
N LYS A 197 -1.32 27.66 0.77
CA LYS A 197 -1.15 26.67 1.82
C LYS A 197 -2.39 25.81 1.97
N TYR A 198 -2.24 24.50 1.74
CA TYR A 198 -3.24 23.48 2.03
C TYR A 198 -2.95 22.81 3.38
N ALA A 199 -3.93 22.09 3.93
CA ALA A 199 -3.74 21.33 5.17
C ALA A 199 -2.73 20.19 4.98
N ALA A 200 -2.76 19.56 3.83
CA ALA A 200 -1.86 18.48 3.45
C ALA A 200 -1.83 18.29 1.92
N MET A 201 -0.84 17.59 1.40
CA MET A 201 -0.78 17.14 0.01
C MET A 201 -0.30 15.69 -0.07
N GLU A 202 -0.94 14.88 -0.91
CA GLU A 202 -0.42 13.57 -1.30
C GLU A 202 0.37 13.70 -2.59
N ALA A 203 1.59 13.17 -2.62
CA ALA A 203 2.52 13.32 -3.73
C ALA A 203 2.72 12.00 -4.48
N PHE A 204 2.86 12.10 -5.79
CA PHE A 204 3.03 10.95 -6.68
C PHE A 204 4.12 11.22 -7.71
N VAL A 205 4.85 10.15 -8.05
CA VAL A 205 5.78 10.10 -9.17
C VAL A 205 5.25 9.09 -10.18
N ARG A 206 5.37 9.41 -11.47
CA ARG A 206 4.93 8.52 -12.52
C ARG A 206 6.00 7.48 -12.83
N TRP A 207 5.61 6.23 -12.95
CA TRP A 207 6.46 5.20 -13.51
C TRP A 207 6.21 5.05 -15.02
N HIS A 208 7.30 5.08 -15.80
CA HIS A 208 7.28 4.96 -17.25
C HIS A 208 7.81 3.58 -17.66
N TYR A 209 7.12 2.86 -18.55
CA TYR A 209 7.43 1.51 -19.02
C TYR A 209 7.34 1.35 -20.54
#